data_016f4e19cdbe1194c8aaf4fc8599bda3
#
_entry.id   016f4e19cdbe1194c8aaf4fc8599bda3
#
_cell.length_a   1.000
_cell.length_b   1.000
_cell.length_c   1.000
_cell.angle_alpha   90.00
_cell.angle_beta   90.00
_cell.angle_gamma   90.00
#
_symmetry.space_group_name_H-M   'P 1'
#
loop_
_entity.id
_entity.type
_entity.pdbx_description
1 polymer ?
#
loop_
_entity_poly.entity_id
_entity_poly.type
_entity_poly.pdbx_seq_one_letter_code
_entity_poly.pdbx_strand_id
1 'polypeptide(L)'
;MLGVAIRIAERMGIHSESDLAKCTVLEAEMRRRLWWSLVLFDARISEMTNYKTTKLTPTWDCKIPLNVNDSDLRPEMKEPPEAVGKSTEAIFAVVRGELGEFVRNTMFYLDFTAPALKPIAKNVQNGPALEGSELVALEKIIDEKYLKSCDPDNPLHFMTIWSTRVFLAKHQLLEHHSIYSCSSVPQTDVQRDTAVSHAINLLECDTKLTASPLTKGFLWLANLYFPFPAYIQIVQNLRRRPICDQAVRAWEVMNNNYEARFGLVYSDDTPFFKLFAKIGERRVGKEC
;
A
#
# COMPACT_ATOMS: atom_id res chain seq x y z
N MET A 1 -16.90 11.57 -6.71
CA MET A 1 -16.78 10.90 -8.03
C MET A 1 -16.55 9.39 -7.92
N LEU A 2 -15.66 8.87 -7.07
CA LEU A 2 -15.40 7.42 -6.94
C LEU A 2 -16.68 6.59 -6.65
N GLY A 3 -17.53 7.00 -5.71
CA GLY A 3 -18.78 6.28 -5.42
C GLY A 3 -19.76 6.22 -6.61
N VAL A 4 -19.68 7.15 -7.57
CA VAL A 4 -20.44 7.07 -8.81
C VAL A 4 -19.81 6.04 -9.75
N ALA A 5 -18.49 6.03 -9.88
CA ALA A 5 -17.77 5.05 -10.69
C ALA A 5 -18.02 3.62 -10.19
N ILE A 6 -17.98 3.39 -8.88
CA ILE A 6 -18.29 2.09 -8.26
C ILE A 6 -19.71 1.64 -8.62
N ARG A 7 -20.73 2.51 -8.43
CA ARG A 7 -22.12 2.16 -8.78
C ARG A 7 -22.32 1.86 -10.26
N ILE A 8 -21.62 2.56 -11.14
CA ILE A 8 -21.65 2.26 -12.58
C ILE A 8 -21.00 0.90 -12.83
N ALA A 9 -19.85 0.63 -12.25
CA ALA A 9 -19.14 -0.64 -12.37
C ALA A 9 -19.99 -1.83 -11.90
N GLU A 10 -20.66 -1.70 -10.76
CA GLU A 10 -21.59 -2.71 -10.24
C GLU A 10 -22.77 -2.94 -11.20
N ARG A 11 -23.38 -1.85 -11.72
CA ARG A 11 -24.48 -1.98 -12.69
C ARG A 11 -24.04 -2.60 -14.03
N MET A 12 -22.77 -2.45 -14.40
CA MET A 12 -22.18 -3.09 -15.58
C MET A 12 -21.78 -4.55 -15.32
N GLY A 13 -21.92 -5.05 -14.09
CA GLY A 13 -21.53 -6.41 -13.72
C GLY A 13 -20.02 -6.65 -13.72
N ILE A 14 -19.20 -5.58 -13.62
CA ILE A 14 -17.72 -5.71 -13.68
C ILE A 14 -17.15 -6.50 -12.50
N HIS A 15 -17.87 -6.53 -11.40
CA HIS A 15 -17.52 -7.20 -10.15
C HIS A 15 -17.86 -8.70 -10.15
N SER A 16 -18.54 -9.20 -11.17
CA SER A 16 -19.09 -10.57 -11.21
C SER A 16 -18.49 -11.40 -12.33
N GLU A 17 -17.86 -12.52 -12.01
CA GLU A 17 -17.33 -13.44 -13.01
C GLU A 17 -18.42 -14.04 -13.92
N SER A 18 -19.63 -14.22 -13.40
CA SER A 18 -20.77 -14.71 -14.22
C SER A 18 -21.17 -13.73 -15.30
N ASP A 19 -21.01 -12.42 -15.08
CA ASP A 19 -21.27 -11.39 -16.10
C ASP A 19 -20.06 -11.23 -17.03
N LEU A 20 -18.85 -11.33 -16.50
CA LEU A 20 -17.61 -11.29 -17.29
C LEU A 20 -17.52 -12.48 -18.27
N ALA A 21 -18.06 -13.64 -17.91
CA ALA A 21 -18.11 -14.82 -18.80
C ALA A 21 -18.95 -14.61 -20.07
N LYS A 22 -19.79 -13.57 -20.09
CA LYS A 22 -20.60 -13.18 -21.29
C LYS A 22 -19.84 -12.24 -22.24
N CYS A 23 -18.70 -11.72 -21.81
CA CYS A 23 -17.87 -10.79 -22.56
C CYS A 23 -16.82 -11.53 -23.40
N THR A 24 -16.19 -10.83 -24.36
CA THR A 24 -14.97 -11.33 -24.99
C THR A 24 -13.84 -11.46 -23.96
N VAL A 25 -12.83 -12.28 -24.23
CA VAL A 25 -11.68 -12.48 -23.35
C VAL A 25 -10.99 -11.14 -23.05
N LEU A 26 -10.76 -10.31 -24.08
CA LEU A 26 -10.17 -8.99 -23.94
C LEU A 26 -11.04 -8.09 -23.04
N GLU A 27 -12.33 -8.03 -23.27
CA GLU A 27 -13.23 -7.18 -22.50
C GLU A 27 -13.30 -7.62 -21.03
N ALA A 28 -13.41 -8.93 -20.77
CA ALA A 28 -13.41 -9.48 -19.42
C ALA A 28 -12.14 -9.12 -18.67
N GLU A 29 -10.97 -9.24 -19.32
CA GLU A 29 -9.69 -8.90 -18.71
C GLU A 29 -9.57 -7.40 -18.40
N MET A 30 -9.97 -6.53 -19.33
CA MET A 30 -9.97 -5.08 -19.10
C MET A 30 -10.92 -4.67 -17.96
N ARG A 31 -12.06 -5.35 -17.86
CA ARG A 31 -13.02 -5.14 -16.76
C ARG A 31 -12.44 -5.61 -15.41
N ARG A 32 -11.72 -6.74 -15.35
CA ARG A 32 -11.02 -7.19 -14.12
C ARG A 32 -9.97 -6.17 -13.68
N ARG A 33 -9.13 -5.68 -14.58
CA ARG A 33 -8.14 -4.63 -14.29
C ARG A 33 -8.78 -3.35 -13.74
N LEU A 34 -9.90 -2.96 -14.33
CA LEU A 34 -10.66 -1.80 -13.87
C LEU A 34 -11.26 -2.03 -12.48
N TRP A 35 -11.87 -3.19 -12.23
CA TRP A 35 -12.45 -3.52 -10.93
C TRP A 35 -11.44 -3.47 -9.80
N TRP A 36 -10.30 -4.12 -9.96
CA TRP A 36 -9.23 -4.11 -8.95
C TRP A 36 -8.63 -2.72 -8.75
N SER A 37 -8.60 -1.88 -9.78
CA SER A 37 -8.23 -0.48 -9.62
C SER A 37 -9.23 0.27 -8.74
N LEU A 38 -10.53 0.07 -8.94
CA LEU A 38 -11.56 0.69 -8.10
C LEU A 38 -11.50 0.22 -6.65
N VAL A 39 -11.27 -1.07 -6.41
CA VAL A 39 -11.10 -1.64 -5.06
C VAL A 39 -9.96 -0.96 -4.31
N LEU A 40 -8.80 -0.84 -4.95
CA LEU A 40 -7.62 -0.22 -4.32
C LEU A 40 -7.78 1.30 -4.12
N PHE A 41 -8.46 1.98 -5.05
CA PHE A 41 -8.78 3.40 -4.88
C PHE A 41 -9.79 3.63 -3.76
N ASP A 42 -10.80 2.77 -3.62
CA ASP A 42 -11.78 2.87 -2.55
C ASP A 42 -11.14 2.66 -1.17
N ALA A 43 -10.29 1.65 -1.06
CA ALA A 43 -9.51 1.41 0.16
C ALA A 43 -8.64 2.63 0.49
N ARG A 44 -7.93 3.20 -0.49
CA ARG A 44 -7.06 4.36 -0.27
C ARG A 44 -7.81 5.63 0.10
N ILE A 45 -8.93 5.93 -0.56
CA ILE A 45 -9.74 7.12 -0.24
C ILE A 45 -10.39 6.98 1.15
N SER A 46 -10.84 5.78 1.49
CA SER A 46 -11.36 5.50 2.83
C SER A 46 -10.32 5.74 3.92
N GLU A 47 -9.09 5.30 3.69
CA GLU A 47 -7.95 5.57 4.57
C GLU A 47 -7.68 7.08 4.73
N MET A 48 -7.63 7.83 3.61
CA MET A 48 -7.36 9.27 3.62
C MET A 48 -8.46 10.10 4.30
N THR A 49 -9.68 9.66 4.20
CA THR A 49 -10.86 10.37 4.75
C THR A 49 -11.23 9.92 6.16
N ASN A 50 -10.45 9.01 6.74
CA ASN A 50 -10.74 8.39 8.04
C ASN A 50 -12.16 7.79 8.10
N TYR A 51 -12.68 7.33 6.98
CA TYR A 51 -13.95 6.61 6.95
C TYR A 51 -13.75 5.21 7.53
N LYS A 52 -14.67 4.82 8.40
CA LYS A 52 -14.61 3.55 9.14
C LYS A 52 -14.78 2.31 8.26
N THR A 53 -15.27 2.48 7.04
CA THR A 53 -15.48 1.39 6.10
C THR A 53 -15.24 1.86 4.67
N THR A 54 -14.70 0.98 3.83
CA THR A 54 -14.72 1.14 2.39
C THR A 54 -16.17 1.19 1.89
N LYS A 55 -16.42 1.83 0.76
CA LYS A 55 -17.76 1.83 0.12
C LYS A 55 -18.09 0.46 -0.45
N LEU A 56 -17.07 -0.25 -0.91
CA LEU A 56 -17.21 -1.58 -1.44
C LEU A 56 -17.34 -2.61 -0.31
N THR A 57 -18.49 -3.25 -0.25
CA THR A 57 -18.67 -4.47 0.56
C THR A 57 -18.00 -5.63 -0.18
N PRO A 58 -17.22 -6.50 0.47
CA PRO A 58 -16.47 -7.58 -0.20
C PRO A 58 -17.40 -8.73 -0.67
N THR A 59 -18.35 -8.40 -1.57
CA THR A 59 -19.35 -9.34 -2.10
C THR A 59 -19.07 -9.76 -3.55
N TRP A 60 -17.96 -9.28 -4.14
CA TRP A 60 -17.58 -9.61 -5.52
C TRP A 60 -16.85 -10.96 -5.61
N ASP A 61 -16.95 -11.59 -6.77
CA ASP A 61 -16.23 -12.81 -7.14
C ASP A 61 -15.24 -12.60 -8.31
N CYS A 62 -14.99 -11.34 -8.66
CA CYS A 62 -14.08 -10.95 -9.73
C CYS A 62 -12.66 -11.45 -9.44
N LYS A 63 -12.13 -12.28 -10.35
CA LYS A 63 -10.77 -12.84 -10.26
C LYS A 63 -9.70 -11.78 -10.45
N ILE A 64 -8.51 -12.08 -9.95
CA ILE A 64 -7.31 -11.26 -10.19
C ILE A 64 -7.00 -11.26 -11.70
N PRO A 65 -6.55 -10.13 -12.28
CA PRO A 65 -6.17 -10.04 -13.67
C PRO A 65 -5.13 -11.09 -14.09
N LEU A 66 -5.14 -11.48 -15.34
CA LEU A 66 -4.17 -12.43 -15.89
C LEU A 66 -2.80 -11.74 -16.09
N ASN A 67 -1.74 -12.50 -15.82
CA ASN A 67 -0.37 -12.05 -16.10
C ASN A 67 -0.02 -12.37 -17.57
N VAL A 68 -0.48 -11.50 -18.48
CA VAL A 68 -0.32 -11.64 -19.93
C VAL A 68 0.06 -10.29 -20.54
N ASN A 69 0.70 -10.29 -21.71
CA ASN A 69 0.92 -9.04 -22.44
C ASN A 69 -0.36 -8.60 -23.15
N ASP A 70 -0.51 -7.32 -23.39
CA ASP A 70 -1.68 -6.79 -24.09
C ASP A 70 -1.78 -7.33 -25.51
N SER A 71 -0.64 -7.62 -26.16
CA SER A 71 -0.58 -8.27 -27.48
C SER A 71 -1.14 -9.71 -27.49
N ASP A 72 -1.17 -10.38 -26.35
CA ASP A 72 -1.68 -11.74 -26.22
C ASP A 72 -3.21 -11.76 -26.10
N LEU A 73 -3.84 -10.60 -25.91
CA LEU A 73 -5.28 -10.43 -25.79
C LEU A 73 -5.88 -9.97 -27.11
N ARG A 74 -6.64 -10.83 -27.80
CA ARG A 74 -7.31 -10.52 -29.05
C ARG A 74 -8.83 -10.60 -28.90
N PRO A 75 -9.58 -9.71 -29.53
CA PRO A 75 -11.05 -9.66 -29.39
C PRO A 75 -11.78 -10.94 -29.84
N GLU A 76 -11.19 -11.67 -30.79
CA GLU A 76 -11.75 -12.90 -31.38
C GLU A 76 -11.46 -14.18 -30.57
N MET A 77 -10.65 -14.08 -29.49
CA MET A 77 -10.33 -15.25 -28.67
C MET A 77 -11.55 -15.76 -27.92
N LYS A 78 -11.70 -17.08 -27.91
CA LYS A 78 -12.76 -17.79 -27.16
C LYS A 78 -12.30 -18.21 -25.77
N GLU A 79 -11.00 -18.46 -25.62
CA GLU A 79 -10.40 -18.90 -24.36
C GLU A 79 -9.26 -17.94 -23.98
N PRO A 80 -9.09 -17.67 -22.67
CA PRO A 80 -8.00 -16.83 -22.22
C PRO A 80 -6.64 -17.48 -22.51
N PRO A 81 -5.60 -16.68 -22.81
CA PRO A 81 -4.25 -17.22 -22.97
C PRO A 81 -3.76 -17.78 -21.65
N GLU A 82 -2.86 -18.77 -21.73
CA GLU A 82 -2.17 -19.27 -20.54
C GLU A 82 -1.33 -18.15 -19.93
N ALA A 83 -1.36 -18.06 -18.58
CA ALA A 83 -0.56 -17.07 -17.87
C ALA A 83 0.94 -17.34 -18.13
N VAL A 84 1.63 -16.33 -18.59
CA VAL A 84 3.08 -16.41 -18.84
C VAL A 84 3.79 -16.39 -17.49
N GLY A 85 4.65 -17.38 -17.22
CA GLY A 85 5.42 -17.47 -15.98
C GLY A 85 6.54 -16.43 -15.84
N LYS A 86 6.50 -15.34 -16.64
CA LYS A 86 7.44 -14.23 -16.63
C LYS A 86 6.69 -12.92 -16.38
N SER A 87 7.42 -11.86 -16.06
CA SER A 87 6.84 -10.53 -15.95
C SER A 87 6.33 -10.03 -17.30
N THR A 88 5.10 -9.56 -17.33
CA THR A 88 4.40 -9.06 -18.52
C THR A 88 4.03 -7.58 -18.33
N GLU A 89 3.44 -6.96 -19.35
CA GLU A 89 2.88 -5.61 -19.26
C GLU A 89 1.76 -5.49 -18.22
N ALA A 90 1.08 -6.59 -17.88
CA ALA A 90 0.05 -6.62 -16.85
C ALA A 90 0.57 -6.81 -15.42
N ILE A 91 1.89 -7.06 -15.23
CA ILE A 91 2.45 -7.44 -13.92
C ILE A 91 2.06 -6.48 -12.78
N PHE A 92 2.05 -5.17 -13.06
CA PHE A 92 1.67 -4.18 -12.06
C PHE A 92 0.19 -4.32 -11.63
N ALA A 93 -0.71 -4.53 -12.58
CA ALA A 93 -2.14 -4.71 -12.29
C ALA A 93 -2.39 -6.01 -11.53
N VAL A 94 -1.69 -7.09 -11.89
CA VAL A 94 -1.78 -8.40 -11.25
C VAL A 94 -1.32 -8.35 -9.80
N VAL A 95 -0.12 -7.83 -9.55
CA VAL A 95 0.42 -7.72 -8.19
C VAL A 95 -0.47 -6.81 -7.33
N ARG A 96 -0.97 -5.72 -7.87
CA ARG A 96 -1.93 -4.87 -7.16
C ARG A 96 -3.24 -5.61 -6.85
N GLY A 97 -3.69 -6.50 -7.72
CA GLY A 97 -4.84 -7.37 -7.44
C GLY A 97 -4.59 -8.29 -6.25
N GLU A 98 -3.43 -8.96 -6.19
CA GLU A 98 -3.02 -9.79 -5.04
C GLU A 98 -2.98 -8.99 -3.73
N LEU A 99 -2.39 -7.78 -3.77
CA LEU A 99 -2.36 -6.88 -2.61
C LEU A 99 -3.78 -6.43 -2.19
N GLY A 100 -4.65 -6.19 -3.17
CA GLY A 100 -6.05 -5.83 -2.93
C GLY A 100 -6.84 -6.98 -2.29
N GLU A 101 -6.60 -8.20 -2.71
CA GLU A 101 -7.22 -9.40 -2.11
C GLU A 101 -6.75 -9.60 -0.68
N PHE A 102 -5.47 -9.36 -0.38
CA PHE A 102 -4.96 -9.36 0.98
C PHE A 102 -5.67 -8.33 1.86
N VAL A 103 -5.79 -7.07 1.40
CA VAL A 103 -6.50 -6.02 2.17
C VAL A 103 -7.95 -6.39 2.41
N ARG A 104 -8.64 -6.98 1.41
CA ARG A 104 -10.02 -7.46 1.53
C ARG A 104 -10.17 -8.48 2.66
N ASN A 105 -9.22 -9.40 2.80
CA ASN A 105 -9.27 -10.51 3.75
C ASN A 105 -8.66 -10.16 5.12
N THR A 106 -8.00 -9.00 5.25
CA THR A 106 -7.27 -8.62 6.46
C THR A 106 -8.04 -7.59 7.29
N MET A 107 -8.49 -8.01 8.46
CA MET A 107 -9.31 -7.17 9.34
C MET A 107 -8.50 -6.18 10.19
N PHE A 108 -7.18 -6.32 10.32
CA PHE A 108 -6.36 -5.39 11.11
C PHE A 108 -6.39 -3.96 10.56
N TYR A 109 -6.64 -3.80 9.26
CA TYR A 109 -6.80 -2.50 8.63
C TYR A 109 -8.02 -1.74 9.19
N LEU A 110 -9.13 -2.44 9.40
CA LEU A 110 -10.31 -1.88 10.07
C LEU A 110 -10.03 -1.52 11.52
N ASP A 111 -9.23 -2.33 12.22
CA ASP A 111 -8.80 -2.04 13.59
C ASP A 111 -8.00 -0.75 13.70
N PHE A 112 -7.11 -0.47 12.75
CA PHE A 112 -6.31 0.74 12.74
C PHE A 112 -7.13 1.99 12.41
N THR A 113 -7.97 1.92 11.38
CA THR A 113 -8.78 3.06 10.92
C THR A 113 -10.00 3.32 11.80
N ALA A 114 -10.50 2.30 12.49
CA ALA A 114 -11.68 2.38 13.34
C ALA A 114 -11.57 1.46 14.57
N PRO A 115 -10.84 1.87 15.61
CA PRO A 115 -10.65 1.05 16.82
C PRO A 115 -11.94 0.54 17.47
N ALA A 116 -13.06 1.26 17.30
CA ALA A 116 -14.37 0.86 17.79
C ALA A 116 -14.90 -0.43 17.12
N LEU A 117 -14.40 -0.80 15.95
CA LEU A 117 -14.78 -2.04 15.24
C LEU A 117 -13.89 -3.24 15.62
N LYS A 118 -12.83 -3.01 16.38
CA LYS A 118 -11.89 -4.04 16.78
C LYS A 118 -12.53 -5.28 17.46
N PRO A 119 -13.52 -5.15 18.36
CA PRO A 119 -14.17 -6.32 18.94
C PRO A 119 -14.91 -7.17 17.89
N ILE A 120 -15.48 -6.51 16.86
CA ILE A 120 -16.20 -7.18 15.77
C ILE A 120 -15.20 -7.92 14.86
N ALA A 121 -14.10 -7.26 14.50
CA ALA A 121 -13.05 -7.85 13.68
C ALA A 121 -12.43 -9.08 14.35
N LYS A 122 -12.15 -9.02 15.66
CA LYS A 122 -11.59 -10.15 16.42
C LYS A 122 -12.50 -11.36 16.52
N ASN A 123 -13.81 -11.17 16.52
CA ASN A 123 -14.78 -12.27 16.59
C ASN A 123 -14.83 -13.11 15.30
N VAL A 124 -14.35 -12.58 14.19
CA VAL A 124 -14.29 -13.28 12.89
C VAL A 124 -13.01 -14.13 12.75
N GLN A 125 -11.96 -13.81 13.49
CA GLN A 125 -10.72 -14.57 13.50
C GLN A 125 -10.75 -15.68 14.54
N ASN A 126 -11.12 -16.89 14.14
CA ASN A 126 -11.01 -18.09 14.97
C ASN A 126 -9.54 -18.55 15.05
N GLY A 127 -8.81 -18.04 16.04
CA GLY A 127 -7.49 -18.50 16.41
C GLY A 127 -6.48 -17.37 16.66
N PRO A 128 -5.44 -17.59 17.46
CA PRO A 128 -4.33 -16.64 17.55
C PRO A 128 -3.57 -16.67 16.22
N ALA A 129 -3.83 -15.70 15.35
CA ALA A 129 -2.95 -15.47 14.22
C ALA A 129 -1.57 -15.14 14.79
N LEU A 130 -0.57 -15.96 14.46
CA LEU A 130 0.82 -15.65 14.74
C LEU A 130 1.15 -14.32 14.07
N GLU A 131 1.62 -13.38 14.88
CA GLU A 131 2.06 -12.05 14.46
C GLU A 131 2.88 -12.14 13.17
N GLY A 132 2.50 -11.44 12.11
CA GLY A 132 3.25 -11.36 10.86
C GLY A 132 3.15 -12.56 9.91
N SER A 133 2.47 -13.65 10.27
CA SER A 133 2.49 -14.87 9.45
C SER A 133 1.82 -14.71 8.09
N GLU A 134 0.70 -14.00 8.01
CA GLU A 134 -0.04 -13.79 6.77
C GLU A 134 0.67 -12.83 5.82
N LEU A 135 1.23 -11.75 6.37
CA LEU A 135 1.97 -10.75 5.59
C LEU A 135 3.31 -11.31 5.08
N VAL A 136 4.01 -12.10 5.88
CA VAL A 136 5.24 -12.81 5.46
C VAL A 136 4.94 -13.86 4.40
N ALA A 137 3.83 -14.59 4.52
CA ALA A 137 3.40 -15.54 3.51
C ALA A 137 3.06 -14.83 2.19
N LEU A 138 2.35 -13.70 2.25
CA LEU A 138 2.06 -12.87 1.09
C LEU A 138 3.34 -12.37 0.41
N GLU A 139 4.29 -11.83 1.19
CA GLU A 139 5.57 -11.35 0.68
C GLU A 139 6.29 -12.45 -0.09
N LYS A 140 6.40 -13.65 0.50
CA LYS A 140 7.03 -14.80 -0.14
C LYS A 140 6.34 -15.19 -1.44
N ILE A 141 5.01 -15.26 -1.45
CA ILE A 141 4.24 -15.60 -2.66
C ILE A 141 4.49 -14.56 -3.77
N ILE A 142 4.43 -13.28 -3.44
CA ILE A 142 4.63 -12.21 -4.42
C ILE A 142 6.05 -12.23 -4.96
N ASP A 143 7.05 -12.41 -4.10
CA ASP A 143 8.45 -12.48 -4.51
C ASP A 143 8.72 -13.66 -5.43
N GLU A 144 8.29 -14.86 -5.05
CA GLU A 144 8.56 -16.08 -5.82
C GLU A 144 7.77 -16.12 -7.14
N LYS A 145 6.52 -15.68 -7.11
CA LYS A 145 5.61 -15.80 -8.26
C LYS A 145 5.77 -14.70 -9.29
N TYR A 146 6.09 -13.46 -8.82
CA TYR A 146 6.05 -12.27 -9.66
C TYR A 146 7.36 -11.48 -9.69
N LEU A 147 7.87 -11.03 -8.53
CA LEU A 147 8.96 -10.07 -8.50
C LEU A 147 10.31 -10.66 -8.93
N LYS A 148 10.52 -11.96 -8.72
CA LYS A 148 11.75 -12.65 -9.14
C LYS A 148 12.03 -12.55 -10.64
N SER A 149 11.00 -12.41 -11.46
CA SER A 149 11.12 -12.28 -12.92
C SER A 149 11.11 -10.82 -13.39
N CYS A 150 10.98 -9.84 -12.48
CA CYS A 150 10.99 -8.44 -12.82
C CYS A 150 12.41 -7.95 -13.11
N ASP A 151 12.57 -7.17 -14.19
CA ASP A 151 13.79 -6.45 -14.54
C ASP A 151 13.80 -5.09 -13.84
N PRO A 152 14.76 -4.81 -12.94
CA PRO A 152 14.83 -3.56 -12.20
C PRO A 152 15.12 -2.32 -13.07
N ASP A 153 15.58 -2.50 -14.30
CA ASP A 153 15.85 -1.39 -15.23
C ASP A 153 14.62 -1.03 -16.09
N ASN A 154 13.60 -1.90 -16.08
CA ASN A 154 12.32 -1.61 -16.71
C ASN A 154 11.46 -0.72 -15.81
N PRO A 155 10.96 0.44 -16.27
CA PRO A 155 10.17 1.37 -15.45
C PRO A 155 8.93 0.75 -14.79
N LEU A 156 8.19 -0.08 -15.51
CA LEU A 156 6.99 -0.74 -14.99
C LEU A 156 7.33 -1.79 -13.93
N HIS A 157 8.37 -2.58 -14.17
CA HIS A 157 8.84 -3.58 -13.21
C HIS A 157 9.42 -2.92 -11.96
N PHE A 158 10.20 -1.86 -12.12
CA PHE A 158 10.71 -1.05 -11.01
C PHE A 158 9.57 -0.49 -10.16
N MET A 159 8.55 0.09 -10.82
CA MET A 159 7.34 0.57 -10.14
C MET A 159 6.64 -0.55 -9.39
N THR A 160 6.52 -1.74 -10.00
CA THR A 160 5.89 -2.92 -9.38
C THR A 160 6.66 -3.35 -8.14
N ILE A 161 7.98 -3.52 -8.23
CA ILE A 161 8.84 -3.93 -7.11
C ILE A 161 8.68 -2.96 -5.95
N TRP A 162 8.96 -1.67 -6.17
CA TRP A 162 9.06 -0.73 -5.07
C TRP A 162 7.69 -0.32 -4.50
N SER A 163 6.63 -0.25 -5.31
CA SER A 163 5.27 -0.06 -4.76
C SER A 163 4.83 -1.23 -3.90
N THR A 164 5.23 -2.46 -4.25
CA THR A 164 4.98 -3.65 -3.42
C THR A 164 5.75 -3.58 -2.10
N ARG A 165 7.04 -3.20 -2.13
CA ARG A 165 7.84 -3.03 -0.90
C ARG A 165 7.26 -1.94 0.01
N VAL A 166 6.84 -0.82 -0.56
CA VAL A 166 6.14 0.26 0.20
C VAL A 166 4.85 -0.28 0.82
N PHE A 167 4.06 -1.04 0.08
CA PHE A 167 2.84 -1.64 0.59
C PHE A 167 3.13 -2.59 1.77
N LEU A 168 4.05 -3.53 1.60
CA LEU A 168 4.40 -4.50 2.64
C LEU A 168 4.95 -3.82 3.90
N ALA A 169 5.90 -2.89 3.75
CA ALA A 169 6.48 -2.15 4.88
C ALA A 169 5.41 -1.32 5.63
N LYS A 170 4.47 -0.72 4.89
CA LYS A 170 3.33 -0.02 5.50
C LYS A 170 2.47 -0.97 6.33
N HIS A 171 2.14 -2.14 5.80
CA HIS A 171 1.27 -3.08 6.49
C HIS A 171 1.96 -3.73 7.69
N GLN A 172 3.29 -3.95 7.65
CA GLN A 172 4.07 -4.34 8.82
C GLN A 172 3.94 -3.31 9.96
N LEU A 173 4.04 -2.02 9.63
CA LEU A 173 3.86 -0.95 10.62
C LEU A 173 2.42 -0.90 11.16
N LEU A 174 1.41 -1.05 10.28
CA LEU A 174 0.01 -1.05 10.68
C LEU A 174 -0.35 -2.25 11.55
N GLU A 175 0.15 -3.44 11.21
CA GLU A 175 -0.04 -4.66 11.99
C GLU A 175 0.57 -4.50 13.40
N HIS A 176 1.81 -4.00 13.48
CA HIS A 176 2.44 -3.69 14.76
C HIS A 176 1.58 -2.74 15.60
N HIS A 177 1.06 -1.67 15.01
CA HIS A 177 0.15 -0.76 15.71
C HIS A 177 -1.15 -1.43 16.15
N SER A 178 -1.75 -2.27 15.32
CA SER A 178 -2.99 -2.99 15.65
C SER A 178 -2.80 -3.86 16.91
N ILE A 179 -1.66 -4.51 17.04
CA ILE A 179 -1.37 -5.41 18.15
C ILE A 179 -1.13 -4.62 19.45
N TYR A 180 -0.35 -3.55 19.38
CA TYR A 180 0.13 -2.86 20.59
C TYR A 180 -0.67 -1.61 20.98
N SER A 181 -1.47 -1.01 20.08
CA SER A 181 -2.23 0.22 20.39
C SER A 181 -3.38 0.03 21.35
N CYS A 182 -3.89 -1.19 21.49
CA CYS A 182 -5.03 -1.50 22.37
C CYS A 182 -4.62 -2.21 23.65
N SER A 183 -3.34 -2.38 23.90
CA SER A 183 -2.84 -2.91 25.15
C SER A 183 -2.92 -1.83 26.22
N SER A 184 -3.53 -2.15 27.37
CA SER A 184 -3.44 -1.32 28.58
C SER A 184 -2.01 -1.27 29.16
N VAL A 185 -1.15 -2.16 28.69
CA VAL A 185 0.26 -2.24 29.10
C VAL A 185 1.09 -1.31 28.20
N PRO A 186 1.93 -0.43 28.79
CA PRO A 186 2.84 0.40 28.01
C PRO A 186 3.77 -0.45 27.14
N GLN A 187 3.98 -0.03 25.88
CA GLN A 187 4.95 -0.68 25.00
C GLN A 187 6.36 -0.68 25.62
N THR A 188 7.06 -1.79 25.48
CA THR A 188 8.48 -1.89 25.83
C THR A 188 9.34 -1.09 24.85
N ASP A 189 10.58 -0.79 25.23
CA ASP A 189 11.51 -0.10 24.34
C ASP A 189 11.80 -0.91 23.06
N VAL A 190 11.93 -2.23 23.18
CA VAL A 190 12.11 -3.14 22.04
C VAL A 190 10.93 -3.04 21.06
N GLN A 191 9.69 -3.03 21.54
CA GLN A 191 8.51 -2.89 20.69
C GLN A 191 8.47 -1.52 19.99
N ARG A 192 8.88 -0.46 20.69
CA ARG A 192 8.99 0.87 20.09
C ARG A 192 10.07 0.93 19.01
N ASP A 193 11.21 0.30 19.26
CA ASP A 193 12.32 0.24 18.31
C ASP A 193 11.95 -0.57 17.06
N THR A 194 11.17 -1.63 17.22
CA THR A 194 10.59 -2.39 16.10
C THR A 194 9.66 -1.52 15.26
N ALA A 195 8.77 -0.75 15.89
CA ALA A 195 7.89 0.17 15.16
C ALA A 195 8.67 1.24 14.39
N VAL A 196 9.74 1.78 14.99
CA VAL A 196 10.62 2.74 14.32
C VAL A 196 11.36 2.10 13.14
N SER A 197 11.82 0.86 13.30
CA SER A 197 12.47 0.11 12.22
C SER A 197 11.53 -0.12 11.03
N HIS A 198 10.25 -0.48 11.28
CA HIS A 198 9.24 -0.59 10.21
C HIS A 198 8.97 0.76 9.53
N ALA A 199 8.92 1.85 10.30
CA ALA A 199 8.73 3.19 9.76
C ALA A 199 9.90 3.64 8.89
N ILE A 200 11.14 3.37 9.32
CA ILE A 200 12.36 3.63 8.56
C ILE A 200 12.33 2.85 7.24
N ASN A 201 12.06 1.54 7.29
CA ASN A 201 11.98 0.70 6.10
C ASN A 201 10.92 1.21 5.10
N LEU A 202 9.76 1.63 5.60
CA LEU A 202 8.72 2.20 4.75
C LEU A 202 9.21 3.46 4.03
N LEU A 203 9.89 4.38 4.72
CA LEU A 203 10.40 5.61 4.10
C LEU A 203 11.57 5.33 3.13
N GLU A 204 12.45 4.38 3.44
CA GLU A 204 13.54 3.98 2.56
C GLU A 204 13.00 3.39 1.24
N CYS A 205 12.01 2.50 1.31
CA CYS A 205 11.35 1.95 0.12
C CYS A 205 10.64 3.02 -0.70
N ASP A 206 9.95 3.93 -0.02
CA ASP A 206 9.24 5.03 -0.65
C ASP A 206 10.19 6.05 -1.31
N THR A 207 11.33 6.33 -0.68
CA THR A 207 12.37 7.18 -1.26
C THR A 207 12.93 6.57 -2.55
N LYS A 208 13.19 5.27 -2.55
CA LYS A 208 13.64 4.57 -3.77
C LYS A 208 12.61 4.66 -4.88
N LEU A 209 11.32 4.51 -4.54
CA LEU A 209 10.23 4.63 -5.50
C LEU A 209 10.14 6.05 -6.07
N THR A 210 10.24 7.08 -5.23
CA THR A 210 9.95 8.48 -5.63
C THR A 210 11.15 9.22 -6.21
N ALA A 211 12.37 8.89 -5.80
CA ALA A 211 13.59 9.52 -6.28
C ALA A 211 14.06 8.97 -7.66
N SER A 212 13.58 7.80 -8.06
CA SER A 212 14.05 7.17 -9.30
C SER A 212 13.55 7.89 -10.55
N PRO A 213 14.41 8.13 -11.56
CA PRO A 213 13.99 8.64 -12.86
C PRO A 213 13.04 7.68 -13.60
N LEU A 214 13.09 6.37 -13.31
CA LEU A 214 12.21 5.35 -13.91
C LEU A 214 10.74 5.54 -13.53
N THR A 215 10.46 6.17 -12.41
CA THR A 215 9.09 6.35 -11.89
C THR A 215 8.47 7.70 -12.24
N LYS A 216 9.16 8.58 -12.96
CA LYS A 216 8.65 9.93 -13.30
C LYS A 216 7.25 9.93 -13.89
N GLY A 217 6.93 8.99 -14.78
CA GLY A 217 5.62 8.85 -15.40
C GLY A 217 4.52 8.36 -14.43
N PHE A 218 4.90 7.81 -13.28
CA PHE A 218 4.01 7.20 -12.29
C PHE A 218 3.91 7.98 -10.97
N LEU A 219 4.59 9.13 -10.85
CA LEU A 219 4.62 9.91 -9.60
C LEU A 219 3.24 10.34 -9.11
N TRP A 220 2.30 10.56 -10.01
CA TRP A 220 0.91 10.86 -9.65
C TRP A 220 0.29 9.76 -8.77
N LEU A 221 0.64 8.48 -9.03
CA LEU A 221 0.18 7.36 -8.23
C LEU A 221 0.96 7.25 -6.92
N ALA A 222 2.30 7.40 -6.96
CA ALA A 222 3.13 7.41 -5.76
C ALA A 222 2.70 8.52 -4.77
N ASN A 223 2.33 9.70 -5.28
CA ASN A 223 1.84 10.80 -4.46
C ASN A 223 0.51 10.51 -3.77
N LEU A 224 -0.35 9.69 -4.38
CA LEU A 224 -1.59 9.24 -3.73
C LEU A 224 -1.31 8.39 -2.49
N TYR A 225 -0.18 7.68 -2.45
CA TYR A 225 0.20 6.76 -1.37
C TYR A 225 1.30 7.35 -0.47
N PHE A 226 1.09 8.59 0.03
CA PHE A 226 2.02 9.21 0.96
C PHE A 226 2.19 8.36 2.24
N PRO A 227 3.45 8.12 2.71
CA PRO A 227 3.75 7.22 3.83
C PRO A 227 3.50 7.87 5.20
N PHE A 228 2.31 8.43 5.38
CA PHE A 228 1.92 9.18 6.57
C PHE A 228 2.13 8.44 7.90
N PRO A 229 1.83 7.14 8.01
CA PRO A 229 2.03 6.41 9.26
C PRO A 229 3.49 6.40 9.73
N ALA A 230 4.44 6.29 8.79
CA ALA A 230 5.86 6.31 9.12
C ALA A 230 6.32 7.67 9.66
N TYR A 231 5.89 8.76 9.04
CA TYR A 231 6.20 10.10 9.54
C TYR A 231 5.68 10.31 10.95
N ILE A 232 4.44 9.93 11.23
CA ILE A 232 3.86 10.02 12.57
C ILE A 232 4.67 9.21 13.57
N GLN A 233 4.99 7.96 13.24
CA GLN A 233 5.74 7.07 14.11
C GLN A 233 7.12 7.64 14.46
N ILE A 234 7.86 8.09 13.47
CA ILE A 234 9.20 8.67 13.66
C ILE A 234 9.12 9.95 14.50
N VAL A 235 8.23 10.87 14.16
CA VAL A 235 8.07 12.13 14.90
C VAL A 235 7.68 11.87 16.36
N GLN A 236 6.77 10.95 16.61
CA GLN A 236 6.37 10.62 17.98
C GLN A 236 7.54 10.00 18.76
N ASN A 237 8.33 9.13 18.12
CA ASN A 237 9.51 8.56 18.76
C ASN A 237 10.58 9.62 19.06
N LEU A 238 10.90 10.50 18.11
CA LEU A 238 11.88 11.58 18.29
C LEU A 238 11.47 12.58 19.38
N ARG A 239 10.17 12.81 19.56
CA ARG A 239 9.66 13.65 20.65
C ARG A 239 9.83 13.02 22.02
N ARG A 240 9.68 11.71 22.13
CA ARG A 240 9.75 10.96 23.40
C ARG A 240 11.18 10.56 23.76
N ARG A 241 11.97 10.15 22.77
CA ARG A 241 13.33 9.66 22.90
C ARG A 241 14.27 10.31 21.88
N PRO A 242 14.61 11.60 22.07
CA PRO A 242 15.43 12.34 21.10
C PRO A 242 16.87 11.82 20.99
N ILE A 243 17.35 11.11 22.02
CA ILE A 243 18.72 10.58 22.12
C ILE A 243 18.63 9.03 22.21
N CYS A 244 18.13 8.39 21.18
CA CYS A 244 18.19 6.92 21.05
C CYS A 244 19.05 6.54 19.84
N ASP A 245 19.55 5.30 19.81
CA ASP A 245 20.44 4.82 18.75
C ASP A 245 19.88 4.97 17.34
N GLN A 246 18.55 4.87 17.20
CA GLN A 246 17.86 5.03 15.93
C GLN A 246 17.47 6.47 15.59
N ALA A 247 17.62 7.43 16.51
CA ALA A 247 17.10 8.78 16.32
C ALA A 247 17.75 9.52 15.14
N VAL A 248 19.07 9.41 15.01
CA VAL A 248 19.82 10.05 13.91
C VAL A 248 19.40 9.45 12.58
N ARG A 249 19.40 8.11 12.46
CA ARG A 249 19.00 7.43 11.24
C ARG A 249 17.53 7.74 10.87
N ALA A 250 16.63 7.72 11.84
CA ALA A 250 15.22 8.02 11.60
C ALA A 250 15.01 9.44 11.06
N TRP A 251 15.78 10.40 11.59
CA TRP A 251 15.77 11.78 11.10
C TRP A 251 16.30 11.88 9.67
N GLU A 252 17.46 11.30 9.39
CA GLU A 252 18.09 11.30 8.06
C GLU A 252 17.16 10.67 7.00
N VAL A 253 16.60 9.50 7.30
CA VAL A 253 15.68 8.82 6.38
C VAL A 253 14.42 9.63 6.14
N MET A 254 13.87 10.27 7.17
CA MET A 254 12.71 11.13 7.03
C MET A 254 13.03 12.37 6.17
N ASN A 255 14.20 12.99 6.37
CA ASN A 255 14.64 14.12 5.56
C ASN A 255 14.86 13.76 4.11
N ASN A 256 15.56 12.64 3.84
CA ASN A 256 15.81 12.15 2.49
C ASN A 256 14.50 11.83 1.75
N ASN A 257 13.53 11.23 2.43
CA ASN A 257 12.21 10.98 1.86
C ASN A 257 11.46 12.27 1.55
N TYR A 258 11.55 13.24 2.47
CA TYR A 258 10.96 14.54 2.27
C TYR A 258 11.54 15.24 1.03
N GLU A 259 12.86 15.26 0.89
CA GLU A 259 13.54 15.85 -0.28
C GLU A 259 13.16 15.14 -1.58
N ALA A 260 13.12 13.79 -1.58
CA ALA A 260 12.71 13.02 -2.74
C ALA A 260 11.29 13.34 -3.23
N ARG A 261 10.38 13.63 -2.29
CA ARG A 261 8.98 13.91 -2.62
C ARG A 261 8.69 15.37 -2.94
N PHE A 262 9.37 16.30 -2.30
CA PHE A 262 9.04 17.73 -2.32
C PHE A 262 10.19 18.62 -2.81
N GLY A 263 11.41 18.12 -2.90
CA GLY A 263 12.59 18.90 -3.29
C GLY A 263 12.53 19.52 -4.69
N LEU A 264 11.61 19.05 -5.53
CA LEU A 264 11.37 19.61 -6.88
C LEU A 264 10.19 20.60 -6.91
N VAL A 265 9.42 20.70 -5.83
CA VAL A 265 8.23 21.57 -5.76
C VAL A 265 8.40 22.50 -4.57
N TYR A 266 9.09 23.60 -4.80
CA TYR A 266 9.11 24.71 -3.86
C TYR A 266 7.71 25.34 -3.80
N SER A 267 6.85 24.85 -2.94
CA SER A 267 5.71 25.61 -2.45
C SER A 267 5.73 25.56 -0.92
N ASP A 268 6.22 26.65 -0.32
CA ASP A 268 6.19 26.91 1.12
C ASP A 268 4.78 26.83 1.75
N ASP A 269 3.76 26.59 0.93
CA ASP A 269 2.35 26.71 1.30
C ASP A 269 1.65 25.40 1.64
N THR A 270 2.28 24.24 1.49
CA THR A 270 1.61 23.01 1.89
C THR A 270 1.54 22.90 3.43
N PRO A 271 0.35 22.57 4.00
CA PRO A 271 0.21 22.41 5.47
C PRO A 271 1.20 21.38 6.05
N PHE A 272 1.58 20.40 5.26
CA PHE A 272 2.59 19.40 5.60
C PHE A 272 3.98 20.02 5.77
N PHE A 273 4.42 20.85 4.84
CA PHE A 273 5.72 21.53 4.93
C PHE A 273 5.83 22.33 6.23
N LYS A 274 4.79 23.13 6.54
CA LYS A 274 4.75 23.94 7.78
C LYS A 274 4.83 23.10 9.06
N LEU A 275 4.27 21.89 9.05
CA LEU A 275 4.33 20.97 10.20
C LEU A 275 5.73 20.42 10.40
N PHE A 276 6.37 19.93 9.33
CA PHE A 276 7.67 19.26 9.40
C PHE A 276 8.82 20.25 9.51
N ALA A 277 8.76 21.42 8.87
CA ALA A 277 9.70 22.50 9.05
C ALA A 277 9.77 22.94 10.52
N LYS A 278 8.62 23.15 11.18
CA LYS A 278 8.57 23.48 12.62
C LYS A 278 9.19 22.42 13.53
N ILE A 279 9.13 21.14 13.14
CA ILE A 279 9.75 20.05 13.91
C ILE A 279 11.27 20.07 13.72
N GLY A 280 11.75 20.34 12.50
CA GLY A 280 13.16 20.50 12.18
C GLY A 280 13.80 21.68 12.90
N GLU A 281 13.16 22.86 12.84
CA GLU A 281 13.63 24.10 13.51
C GLU A 281 13.78 23.94 15.03
N ARG A 282 12.87 23.20 15.67
CA ARG A 282 12.96 22.95 17.12
C ARG A 282 14.13 22.05 17.52
N ARG A 283 14.67 21.27 16.60
CA ARG A 283 15.83 20.40 16.87
C ARG A 283 17.14 21.15 16.66
N VAL A 284 17.25 21.92 15.60
CA VAL A 284 18.42 22.76 15.32
C VAL A 284 18.61 23.82 16.40
N GLY A 285 17.52 24.38 16.94
CA GLY A 285 17.58 25.34 18.04
C GLY A 285 17.91 24.79 19.44
N LYS A 286 18.11 23.44 19.58
CA LYS A 286 18.55 22.81 20.83
C LYS A 286 20.00 22.35 20.80
N GLU A 287 20.67 22.46 19.66
CA GLU A 287 22.10 22.19 19.48
C GLU A 287 22.97 23.44 19.55
N CYS A 288 22.37 24.64 19.88
CA CYS A 288 23.08 25.87 20.16
C CYS A 288 23.04 26.21 21.65
#